data_920ca159a6fe2b4719050da5dbf492ad
#
_entry.id   920ca159a6fe2b4719050da5dbf492ad
#
_cell.length_a   1.000
_cell.length_b   1.000
_cell.length_c   1.000
_cell.angle_alpha   90.00
_cell.angle_beta   90.00
_cell.angle_gamma   90.00
#
_symmetry.space_group_name_H-M   'P 1'
#
loop_
_entity.id
_entity.type
_entity.pdbx_description
1 polymer ?
#
loop_
_entity_poly.entity_id
_entity_poly.type
_entity_poly.pdbx_seq_one_letter_code
_entity_poly.pdbx_strand_id
1 'polypeptide(L)'
;MADNIQLVFSRPPEGLDPGEYDRWYEGHVGDILAVEGYEAVRRFALHAANGEAVPTMYSHLALYVIGGEPADTLARLQRAVRDGTVALPDWFDDVRFASFVGHGLEGPIDLESLDHTYVVFSTPPARIPHPDYFEWYATHMRENLTADGFEVAWRYRLEPEAVDPLAPSDAIHAALYQVHGELPQLRAALKEAADAGRVGFPDWFWEITFGSVDALACSPARTT
;
A
#
# COMPACT_ATOMS: atom_id res chain seq x y z
N MET A 1 -19.05 4.50 1.05
CA MET A 1 -18.67 3.20 0.43
C MET A 1 -17.18 3.07 0.67
N ALA A 2 -16.62 1.88 0.80
CA ALA A 2 -15.17 1.72 0.86
C ALA A 2 -14.57 1.95 -0.54
N ASP A 3 -13.40 2.59 -0.60
CA ASP A 3 -12.71 2.83 -1.86
C ASP A 3 -11.90 1.60 -2.26
N ASN A 4 -11.82 1.33 -3.55
CA ASN A 4 -10.80 0.43 -4.09
C ASN A 4 -9.50 1.20 -4.28
N ILE A 5 -8.38 0.51 -4.16
CA ILE A 5 -7.06 1.14 -4.31
C ILE A 5 -6.16 0.35 -5.25
N GLN A 6 -5.16 1.06 -5.78
CA GLN A 6 -3.99 0.44 -6.37
C GLN A 6 -2.75 0.93 -5.65
N LEU A 7 -1.96 0.00 -5.14
CA LEU A 7 -0.65 0.23 -4.55
C LEU A 7 0.40 -0.04 -5.61
N VAL A 8 1.18 0.95 -6.02
CA VAL A 8 2.25 0.82 -7.00
C VAL A 8 3.58 1.11 -6.33
N PHE A 9 4.33 0.06 -6.06
CA PHE A 9 5.71 0.17 -5.59
C PHE A 9 6.65 0.35 -6.77
N SER A 10 7.63 1.23 -6.64
CA SER A 10 8.58 1.48 -7.72
C SER A 10 9.97 1.82 -7.23
N ARG A 11 10.95 1.52 -8.08
CA ARG A 11 12.34 1.94 -7.92
C ARG A 11 12.89 2.41 -9.28
N PRO A 12 13.44 3.63 -9.36
CA PRO A 12 14.07 4.12 -10.59
C PRO A 12 15.22 3.20 -11.04
N PRO A 13 15.55 3.22 -12.33
CA PRO A 13 16.73 2.54 -12.86
C PRO A 13 18.01 2.96 -12.14
N GLU A 14 18.95 2.05 -12.03
CA GLU A 14 20.27 2.36 -11.49
C GLU A 14 20.98 3.40 -12.37
N GLY A 15 21.49 4.47 -11.74
CA GLY A 15 22.18 5.56 -12.41
C GLY A 15 21.29 6.65 -12.99
N LEU A 16 19.97 6.50 -12.95
CA LEU A 16 19.06 7.60 -13.29
C LEU A 16 19.12 8.68 -12.21
N ASP A 17 19.15 9.97 -12.62
CA ASP A 17 19.09 11.09 -11.67
C ASP A 17 17.76 11.07 -10.89
N PRO A 18 17.80 11.09 -9.56
CA PRO A 18 16.57 11.04 -8.75
C PRO A 18 15.59 12.17 -9.08
N GLY A 19 16.09 13.36 -9.36
CA GLY A 19 15.26 14.50 -9.73
C GLY A 19 14.63 14.35 -11.12
N GLU A 20 15.23 13.58 -12.02
CA GLU A 20 14.63 13.24 -13.32
C GLU A 20 13.46 12.28 -13.14
N TYR A 21 13.64 11.26 -12.31
CA TYR A 21 12.57 10.33 -11.97
C TYR A 21 11.37 11.02 -11.31
N ASP A 22 11.62 11.90 -10.35
CA ASP A 22 10.55 12.62 -9.65
C ASP A 22 9.79 13.57 -10.58
N ARG A 23 10.50 14.33 -11.43
CA ARG A 23 9.85 15.21 -12.43
C ARG A 23 8.97 14.44 -13.41
N TRP A 24 9.47 13.29 -13.90
CA TRP A 24 8.67 12.43 -14.76
C TRP A 24 7.43 11.90 -14.03
N TYR A 25 7.62 11.41 -12.80
CA TYR A 25 6.53 10.82 -12.04
C TYR A 25 5.43 11.83 -11.72
N GLU A 26 5.78 13.08 -11.46
CA GLU A 26 4.78 14.16 -11.26
C GLU A 26 3.92 14.39 -12.50
N GLY A 27 4.50 14.38 -13.69
CA GLY A 27 3.77 14.43 -14.96
C GLY A 27 2.90 13.18 -15.16
N HIS A 28 3.51 12.02 -14.96
CA HIS A 28 2.86 10.70 -15.12
C HIS A 28 1.62 10.55 -14.21
N VAL A 29 1.69 11.04 -12.97
CA VAL A 29 0.50 11.08 -12.08
C VAL A 29 -0.65 11.84 -12.73
N GLY A 30 -0.39 12.95 -13.41
CA GLY A 30 -1.42 13.71 -14.15
C GLY A 30 -2.03 12.89 -15.29
N ASP A 31 -1.20 12.17 -16.04
CA ASP A 31 -1.67 11.31 -17.13
C ASP A 31 -2.52 10.14 -16.60
N ILE A 32 -2.13 9.54 -15.47
CA ILE A 32 -2.91 8.47 -14.81
C ILE A 32 -4.26 9.00 -14.32
N LEU A 33 -4.29 10.16 -13.66
CA LEU A 33 -5.56 10.77 -13.20
C LEU A 33 -6.50 11.17 -14.33
N ALA A 34 -5.99 11.37 -15.55
CA ALA A 34 -6.83 11.59 -16.73
C ALA A 34 -7.50 10.31 -17.25
N VAL A 35 -7.07 9.14 -16.81
CA VAL A 35 -7.71 7.86 -17.13
C VAL A 35 -8.96 7.69 -16.26
N GLU A 36 -10.11 7.54 -16.90
CA GLU A 36 -11.39 7.34 -16.20
C GLU A 36 -11.33 6.17 -15.23
N GLY A 37 -11.70 6.42 -13.98
CA GLY A 37 -11.71 5.46 -12.87
C GLY A 37 -10.62 5.71 -11.84
N TYR A 38 -9.58 6.50 -12.13
CA TYR A 38 -8.69 7.01 -11.10
C TYR A 38 -9.24 8.32 -10.52
N GLU A 39 -9.37 8.40 -9.21
CA GLU A 39 -10.00 9.54 -8.53
C GLU A 39 -8.99 10.38 -7.76
N ALA A 40 -8.02 9.74 -7.14
CA ALA A 40 -6.99 10.42 -6.36
C ALA A 40 -5.69 9.62 -6.31
N VAL A 41 -4.60 10.30 -5.98
CA VAL A 41 -3.30 9.67 -5.78
C VAL A 41 -2.47 10.45 -4.77
N ARG A 42 -1.67 9.71 -3.99
CA ARG A 42 -0.57 10.28 -3.20
C ARG A 42 0.67 9.42 -3.34
N ARG A 43 1.84 10.08 -3.40
CA ARG A 43 3.15 9.42 -3.47
C ARG A 43 3.86 9.47 -2.13
N PHE A 44 4.59 8.40 -1.86
CA PHE A 44 5.36 8.23 -0.63
C PHE A 44 6.77 7.76 -0.96
N ALA A 45 7.73 8.24 -0.17
CA ALA A 45 9.06 7.66 -0.10
C ALA A 45 9.05 6.50 0.92
N LEU A 46 9.61 5.36 0.55
CA LEU A 46 9.73 4.22 1.44
C LEU A 46 10.94 4.37 2.34
N HIS A 47 10.74 4.17 3.62
CA HIS A 47 11.81 4.11 4.60
C HIS A 47 12.21 2.67 4.84
N ALA A 48 13.53 2.39 4.79
CA ALA A 48 14.07 1.10 5.14
C ALA A 48 13.81 0.82 6.62
N ALA A 49 12.78 0.05 6.90
CA ALA A 49 12.57 -0.50 8.22
C ALA A 49 13.72 -1.45 8.54
N ASN A 50 14.44 -1.22 9.64
CA ASN A 50 15.57 -2.04 10.04
C ASN A 50 15.18 -3.53 10.07
N GLY A 51 15.65 -4.31 9.12
CA GLY A 51 15.57 -5.76 9.09
C GLY A 51 14.42 -6.37 8.29
N GLU A 52 13.60 -5.58 7.57
CA GLU A 52 12.51 -6.11 6.74
C GLU A 52 12.84 -6.04 5.24
N ALA A 53 12.49 -7.11 4.51
CA ALA A 53 12.97 -7.34 3.14
C ALA A 53 12.32 -6.45 2.06
N VAL A 54 11.14 -5.89 2.34
CA VAL A 54 10.34 -5.16 1.34
C VAL A 54 10.95 -3.83 0.90
N PRO A 55 11.49 -2.98 1.78
CA PRO A 55 11.95 -1.65 1.39
C PRO A 55 13.22 -1.61 0.55
N THR A 56 14.05 -2.65 0.57
CA THR A 56 15.35 -2.63 -0.12
C THR A 56 15.24 -2.73 -1.64
N MET A 57 14.11 -3.20 -2.16
CA MET A 57 13.89 -3.39 -3.60
C MET A 57 13.10 -2.25 -4.24
N TYR A 58 12.30 -1.51 -3.45
CA TYR A 58 11.56 -0.33 -3.90
C TYR A 58 11.94 0.89 -3.05
N SER A 59 11.79 2.06 -3.62
CA SER A 59 12.05 3.33 -2.94
C SER A 59 10.83 4.23 -2.84
N HIS A 60 9.77 3.91 -3.59
CA HIS A 60 8.56 4.71 -3.66
C HIS A 60 7.31 3.83 -3.64
N LEU A 61 6.24 4.40 -3.12
CA LEU A 61 4.87 3.91 -3.22
C LEU A 61 3.99 5.01 -3.81
N ALA A 62 3.19 4.69 -4.82
CA ALA A 62 2.06 5.50 -5.21
C ALA A 62 0.77 4.77 -4.82
N LEU A 63 -0.07 5.44 -4.05
CA LEU A 63 -1.38 4.95 -3.63
C LEU A 63 -2.45 5.68 -4.43
N TYR A 64 -3.12 4.96 -5.32
CA TYR A 64 -4.23 5.46 -6.12
C TYR A 64 -5.55 5.00 -5.54
N VAL A 65 -6.53 5.90 -5.52
CA VAL A 65 -7.94 5.58 -5.27
C VAL A 65 -8.61 5.30 -6.61
N ILE A 66 -9.35 4.20 -6.67
CA ILE A 66 -10.06 3.75 -7.86
C ILE A 66 -11.57 3.79 -7.60
N GLY A 67 -12.29 4.54 -8.42
CA GLY A 67 -13.75 4.53 -8.48
C GLY A 67 -14.27 3.40 -9.35
N GLY A 68 -15.28 2.69 -8.87
CA GLY A 68 -15.91 1.60 -9.60
C GLY A 68 -15.10 0.29 -9.61
N GLU A 69 -15.18 -0.46 -10.69
CA GLU A 69 -14.50 -1.76 -10.82
C GLU A 69 -13.02 -1.58 -11.22
N PRO A 70 -12.08 -2.06 -10.40
CA PRO A 70 -10.65 -1.92 -10.69
C PRO A 70 -10.23 -2.52 -12.02
N ALA A 71 -10.76 -3.68 -12.39
CA ALA A 71 -10.43 -4.35 -13.65
C ALA A 71 -10.72 -3.47 -14.87
N ASP A 72 -11.84 -2.72 -14.86
CA ASP A 72 -12.19 -1.81 -15.93
C ASP A 72 -11.23 -0.63 -16.01
N THR A 73 -10.85 -0.07 -14.86
CA THR A 73 -9.90 1.05 -14.76
C THR A 73 -8.52 0.63 -15.27
N LEU A 74 -8.02 -0.54 -14.82
CA LEU A 74 -6.75 -1.08 -15.28
C LEU A 74 -6.75 -1.37 -16.78
N ALA A 75 -7.87 -1.86 -17.34
CA ALA A 75 -8.00 -2.08 -18.77
C ALA A 75 -7.97 -0.75 -19.57
N ARG A 76 -8.54 0.33 -19.01
CA ARG A 76 -8.45 1.69 -19.61
C ARG A 76 -7.00 2.19 -19.56
N LEU A 77 -6.32 2.04 -18.44
CA LEU A 77 -4.90 2.41 -18.30
C LEU A 77 -4.02 1.67 -19.31
N GLN A 78 -4.18 0.36 -19.45
CA GLN A 78 -3.43 -0.43 -20.41
C GLN A 78 -3.68 0.02 -21.87
N ARG A 79 -4.91 0.46 -22.20
CA ARG A 79 -5.20 1.05 -23.51
C ARG A 79 -4.49 2.39 -23.67
N ALA A 80 -4.59 3.28 -22.68
CA ALA A 80 -3.96 4.60 -22.70
C ALA A 80 -2.44 4.53 -22.87
N VAL A 81 -1.79 3.55 -22.24
CA VAL A 81 -0.35 3.27 -22.44
C VAL A 81 -0.09 2.79 -23.88
N ARG A 82 -0.85 1.80 -24.39
CA ARG A 82 -0.66 1.31 -25.76
C ARG A 82 -0.89 2.38 -26.84
N ASP A 83 -1.83 3.27 -26.60
CA ASP A 83 -2.19 4.33 -27.53
C ASP A 83 -1.29 5.57 -27.39
N GLY A 84 -0.35 5.56 -26.45
CA GLY A 84 0.59 6.65 -26.19
C GLY A 84 -0.04 7.87 -25.49
N THR A 85 -1.28 7.77 -25.00
CA THR A 85 -1.93 8.83 -24.20
C THR A 85 -1.26 8.97 -22.84
N VAL A 86 -0.88 7.85 -22.22
CA VAL A 86 0.02 7.80 -21.07
C VAL A 86 1.42 7.51 -21.59
N ALA A 87 2.28 8.53 -21.60
CA ALA A 87 3.62 8.41 -22.14
C ALA A 87 4.57 7.79 -21.13
N LEU A 88 5.36 6.81 -21.59
CA LEU A 88 6.43 6.19 -20.82
C LEU A 88 7.77 6.61 -21.42
N PRO A 89 8.78 6.97 -20.63
CA PRO A 89 10.09 7.31 -21.11
C PRO A 89 10.86 6.05 -21.55
N ASP A 90 11.91 6.22 -22.35
CA ASP A 90 12.71 5.12 -22.90
C ASP A 90 13.34 4.23 -21.80
N TRP A 91 13.58 4.80 -20.62
CA TRP A 91 14.15 4.06 -19.48
C TRP A 91 13.10 3.34 -18.61
N PHE A 92 11.81 3.41 -18.96
CA PHE A 92 10.74 2.85 -18.13
C PHE A 92 10.83 1.33 -17.98
N ASP A 93 11.30 0.62 -19.01
CA ASP A 93 11.47 -0.84 -18.98
C ASP A 93 12.49 -1.30 -17.92
N ASP A 94 13.38 -0.40 -17.46
CA ASP A 94 14.34 -0.65 -16.40
C ASP A 94 13.81 -0.28 -14.99
N VAL A 95 12.62 0.29 -14.89
CA VAL A 95 11.96 0.56 -13.60
C VAL A 95 11.52 -0.75 -12.98
N ARG A 96 11.94 -0.98 -11.75
CA ARG A 96 11.34 -2.06 -10.96
C ARG A 96 10.02 -1.57 -10.39
N PHE A 97 8.95 -2.28 -10.65
CA PHE A 97 7.66 -1.96 -10.05
C PHE A 97 6.88 -3.22 -9.68
N ALA A 98 5.99 -3.04 -8.70
CA ALA A 98 4.98 -4.00 -8.29
C ALA A 98 3.66 -3.30 -8.11
N SER A 99 2.58 -3.93 -8.47
CA SER A 99 1.26 -3.37 -8.37
C SER A 99 0.31 -4.33 -7.68
N PHE A 100 -0.46 -3.80 -6.73
CA PHE A 100 -1.50 -4.55 -6.01
C PHE A 100 -2.82 -3.80 -6.12
N VAL A 101 -3.87 -4.51 -6.44
CA VAL A 101 -5.24 -4.01 -6.38
C VAL A 101 -5.88 -4.47 -5.08
N GLY A 102 -6.46 -3.54 -4.35
CA GLY A 102 -7.14 -3.79 -3.09
C GLY A 102 -8.61 -3.38 -3.16
N HIS A 103 -9.50 -4.31 -2.80
CA HIS A 103 -10.92 -4.03 -2.60
C HIS A 103 -11.14 -3.59 -1.16
N GLY A 104 -11.68 -2.39 -0.97
CA GLY A 104 -11.87 -1.79 0.35
C GLY A 104 -12.89 -2.55 1.20
N LEU A 105 -12.54 -2.77 2.45
CA LEU A 105 -13.38 -3.41 3.46
C LEU A 105 -13.90 -2.43 4.52
N GLU A 106 -13.28 -1.26 4.62
CA GLU A 106 -13.63 -0.18 5.55
C GLU A 106 -14.13 1.06 4.78
N GLY A 107 -14.29 2.21 5.45
CA GLY A 107 -14.70 3.47 4.84
C GLY A 107 -13.72 4.04 3.82
N PRO A 108 -14.02 5.23 3.27
CA PRO A 108 -13.14 5.88 2.31
C PRO A 108 -11.81 6.27 2.94
N ILE A 109 -10.75 6.24 2.13
CA ILE A 109 -9.43 6.70 2.53
C ILE A 109 -9.27 8.20 2.28
N ASP A 110 -8.74 8.93 3.26
CA ASP A 110 -8.41 10.34 3.11
C ASP A 110 -6.92 10.50 2.77
N LEU A 111 -6.63 10.64 1.48
CA LEU A 111 -5.25 10.82 1.03
C LEU A 111 -4.68 12.19 1.39
N GLU A 112 -5.50 13.22 1.64
CA GLU A 112 -5.00 14.55 1.99
C GLU A 112 -4.35 14.56 3.37
N SER A 113 -4.92 13.82 4.32
CA SER A 113 -4.39 13.70 5.68
C SER A 113 -3.34 12.61 5.87
N LEU A 114 -3.13 11.72 4.88
CA LEU A 114 -2.28 10.53 4.99
C LEU A 114 -0.80 10.88 4.78
N ASP A 115 -0.18 11.67 5.65
CA ASP A 115 1.23 12.09 5.53
C ASP A 115 2.22 10.96 5.82
N HIS A 116 1.86 10.03 6.68
CA HIS A 116 2.68 8.89 7.05
C HIS A 116 1.81 7.64 7.12
N THR A 117 2.17 6.61 6.37
CA THR A 117 1.42 5.34 6.37
C THR A 117 2.34 4.15 6.66
N TYR A 118 1.86 3.27 7.54
CA TYR A 118 2.44 1.96 7.76
C TYR A 118 1.55 0.91 7.09
N VAL A 119 2.06 0.27 6.04
CA VAL A 119 1.32 -0.73 5.26
C VAL A 119 1.75 -2.11 5.68
N VAL A 120 0.79 -2.96 6.01
CA VAL A 120 1.01 -4.35 6.42
C VAL A 120 0.30 -5.28 5.43
N PHE A 121 1.08 -6.11 4.76
CA PHE A 121 0.59 -7.22 3.94
C PHE A 121 0.55 -8.48 4.77
N SER A 122 -0.43 -9.34 4.53
CA SER A 122 -0.54 -10.59 5.29
C SER A 122 -1.20 -11.72 4.53
N THR A 123 -0.75 -12.94 4.86
CA THR A 123 -1.28 -14.21 4.37
C THR A 123 -1.59 -15.09 5.57
N PRO A 124 -2.86 -15.49 5.76
CA PRO A 124 -3.23 -16.40 6.85
C PRO A 124 -2.65 -17.79 6.64
N PRO A 125 -2.52 -18.60 7.70
CA PRO A 125 -2.23 -20.02 7.58
C PRO A 125 -3.29 -20.70 6.72
N ALA A 126 -2.88 -21.63 5.84
CA ALA A 126 -3.77 -22.30 4.89
C ALA A 126 -4.98 -23.03 5.55
N ARG A 127 -4.87 -23.38 6.85
CA ARG A 127 -5.95 -24.02 7.61
C ARG A 127 -7.01 -23.05 8.14
N ILE A 128 -6.76 -21.75 8.08
CA ILE A 128 -7.69 -20.73 8.54
C ILE A 128 -8.52 -20.25 7.35
N PRO A 129 -9.85 -20.41 7.39
CA PRO A 129 -10.71 -19.89 6.35
C PRO A 129 -10.57 -18.38 6.20
N HIS A 130 -10.55 -17.88 4.96
CA HIS A 130 -10.40 -16.44 4.69
C HIS A 130 -11.46 -15.58 5.41
N PRO A 131 -12.76 -15.96 5.47
CA PRO A 131 -13.74 -15.17 6.21
C PRO A 131 -13.39 -15.02 7.69
N ASP A 132 -12.96 -16.09 8.34
CA ASP A 132 -12.60 -16.06 9.78
C ASP A 132 -11.38 -15.19 10.01
N TYR A 133 -10.41 -15.24 9.08
CA TYR A 133 -9.24 -14.36 9.10
C TYR A 133 -9.63 -12.88 8.96
N PHE A 134 -10.49 -12.55 8.00
CA PHE A 134 -10.92 -11.17 7.79
C PHE A 134 -11.73 -10.63 8.97
N GLU A 135 -12.57 -11.44 9.61
CA GLU A 135 -13.31 -11.06 10.81
C GLU A 135 -12.38 -10.81 11.99
N TRP A 136 -11.42 -11.71 12.23
CA TRP A 136 -10.41 -11.52 13.27
C TRP A 136 -9.60 -10.24 13.01
N TYR A 137 -9.12 -10.05 11.77
CA TYR A 137 -8.28 -8.89 11.45
C TYR A 137 -9.03 -7.56 11.62
N ALA A 138 -10.34 -7.54 11.42
CA ALA A 138 -11.17 -6.36 11.72
C ALA A 138 -11.10 -5.94 13.18
N THR A 139 -11.04 -6.91 14.08
CA THR A 139 -10.89 -6.68 15.52
C THR A 139 -9.45 -6.28 15.84
N HIS A 140 -8.49 -7.04 15.35
CA HIS A 140 -7.05 -6.82 15.55
C HIS A 140 -6.61 -5.42 15.09
N MET A 141 -7.13 -4.94 13.94
CA MET A 141 -6.85 -3.60 13.47
C MET A 141 -7.32 -2.52 14.47
N ARG A 142 -8.55 -2.65 15.02
CA ARG A 142 -9.07 -1.72 16.03
C ARG A 142 -8.28 -1.77 17.33
N GLU A 143 -7.80 -2.94 17.71
CA GLU A 143 -6.92 -3.12 18.87
C GLU A 143 -5.58 -2.39 18.63
N ASN A 144 -4.99 -2.51 17.44
CA ASN A 144 -3.76 -1.80 17.09
C ASN A 144 -3.91 -0.28 17.16
N LEU A 145 -5.11 0.27 16.86
CA LEU A 145 -5.37 1.71 17.03
C LEU A 145 -5.38 2.18 18.49
N THR A 146 -5.27 1.27 19.47
CA THR A 146 -5.06 1.64 20.88
C THR A 146 -3.59 1.90 21.22
N ALA A 147 -2.68 1.64 20.31
CA ALA A 147 -1.26 1.93 20.46
C ALA A 147 -0.97 3.38 20.09
N ASP A 148 -0.09 4.04 20.84
CA ASP A 148 0.30 5.41 20.59
C ASP A 148 0.92 5.57 19.19
N GLY A 149 0.49 6.61 18.49
CA GLY A 149 0.95 6.91 17.14
C GLY A 149 0.15 6.25 16.02
N PHE A 150 -0.84 5.39 16.31
CA PHE A 150 -1.77 4.82 15.35
C PHE A 150 -3.11 5.54 15.43
N GLU A 151 -3.57 6.16 14.33
CA GLU A 151 -4.74 7.03 14.35
C GLU A 151 -5.94 6.45 13.61
N VAL A 152 -5.73 6.07 12.36
CA VAL A 152 -6.77 5.55 11.46
C VAL A 152 -6.23 4.35 10.74
N ALA A 153 -7.11 3.42 10.36
CA ALA A 153 -6.71 2.28 9.55
C ALA A 153 -7.78 1.90 8.53
N TRP A 154 -7.32 1.39 7.40
CA TRP A 154 -8.13 0.87 6.32
C TRP A 154 -7.66 -0.53 5.96
N ARG A 155 -8.61 -1.40 5.58
CA ARG A 155 -8.32 -2.77 5.18
C ARG A 155 -8.76 -3.03 3.76
N TYR A 156 -7.98 -3.84 3.08
CA TYR A 156 -8.22 -4.21 1.70
C TYR A 156 -8.03 -5.71 1.52
N ARG A 157 -8.95 -6.32 0.77
CA ARG A 157 -8.73 -7.64 0.21
C ARG A 157 -7.95 -7.46 -1.09
N LEU A 158 -6.80 -8.11 -1.19
CA LEU A 158 -5.95 -8.03 -2.37
C LEU A 158 -6.41 -9.02 -3.44
N GLU A 159 -6.24 -8.63 -4.69
CA GLU A 159 -6.41 -9.53 -5.83
C GLU A 159 -5.20 -10.47 -5.94
N PRO A 160 -5.44 -11.78 -6.28
CA PRO A 160 -4.38 -12.78 -6.29
C PRO A 160 -3.37 -12.61 -7.45
N GLU A 161 -3.62 -11.72 -8.40
CA GLU A 161 -2.79 -11.50 -9.59
C GLU A 161 -1.70 -10.44 -9.40
N ALA A 162 -1.54 -9.91 -8.21
CA ALA A 162 -0.42 -9.04 -7.89
C ALA A 162 0.88 -9.85 -7.98
N VAL A 163 1.43 -9.95 -9.17
CA VAL A 163 2.64 -10.72 -9.45
C VAL A 163 3.83 -9.88 -9.05
N ASP A 164 4.25 -9.98 -7.79
CA ASP A 164 5.53 -9.46 -7.37
C ASP A 164 6.24 -10.41 -6.42
N PRO A 165 7.52 -10.71 -6.68
CA PRO A 165 8.33 -11.54 -5.80
C PRO A 165 8.65 -10.92 -4.43
N LEU A 166 8.19 -9.71 -4.11
CA LEU A 166 8.54 -9.00 -2.87
C LEU A 166 7.40 -8.84 -1.87
N ALA A 167 6.17 -8.75 -2.34
CA ALA A 167 5.08 -9.15 -1.48
C ALA A 167 5.08 -10.66 -1.48
N PRO A 168 4.74 -11.34 -0.38
CA PRO A 168 4.40 -12.73 -0.48
C PRO A 168 3.41 -12.86 -1.64
N SER A 169 3.75 -13.64 -2.67
CA SER A 169 2.93 -13.82 -3.88
C SER A 169 1.51 -14.34 -3.57
N ASP A 170 1.26 -14.63 -2.32
CA ASP A 170 0.04 -15.16 -1.73
C ASP A 170 -0.62 -14.19 -0.74
N ALA A 171 -0.14 -12.94 -0.60
CA ALA A 171 -0.80 -11.96 0.26
C ALA A 171 -2.23 -11.69 -0.22
N ILE A 172 -3.18 -11.92 0.69
CA ILE A 172 -4.60 -11.75 0.39
C ILE A 172 -5.21 -10.53 1.07
N HIS A 173 -4.42 -9.86 1.90
CA HIS A 173 -4.89 -8.75 2.74
C HIS A 173 -3.81 -7.68 2.87
N ALA A 174 -4.24 -6.42 2.83
CA ALA A 174 -3.45 -5.27 3.22
C ALA A 174 -4.19 -4.44 4.27
N ALA A 175 -3.45 -3.97 5.28
CA ALA A 175 -3.91 -2.94 6.20
C ALA A 175 -3.01 -1.71 6.05
N LEU A 176 -3.61 -0.55 5.88
CA LEU A 176 -2.95 0.74 5.85
C LEU A 176 -3.28 1.46 7.14
N TYR A 177 -2.26 1.88 7.86
CA TYR A 177 -2.41 2.67 9.08
C TYR A 177 -1.89 4.08 8.83
N GLN A 178 -2.69 5.09 9.15
CA GLN A 178 -2.18 6.43 9.34
C GLN A 178 -1.46 6.46 10.68
N VAL A 179 -0.20 6.89 10.67
CA VAL A 179 0.64 6.85 11.86
C VAL A 179 1.41 8.15 12.07
N HIS A 180 1.82 8.40 13.32
CA HIS A 180 2.72 9.50 13.68
C HIS A 180 3.87 9.00 14.53
N GLY A 181 5.08 9.43 14.21
CA GLY A 181 6.30 9.07 14.91
C GLY A 181 7.21 8.18 14.09
N GLU A 182 8.35 7.87 14.65
CA GLU A 182 9.35 7.01 14.02
C GLU A 182 8.99 5.52 14.17
N LEU A 183 9.30 4.71 13.17
CA LEU A 183 8.96 3.27 13.17
C LEU A 183 9.39 2.51 14.43
N PRO A 184 10.59 2.75 15.03
CA PRO A 184 10.95 2.10 16.29
C PRO A 184 10.00 2.44 17.44
N GLN A 185 9.49 3.69 17.49
CA GLN A 185 8.52 4.13 18.51
C GLN A 185 7.16 3.48 18.29
N LEU A 186 6.68 3.41 17.04
CA LEU A 186 5.43 2.74 16.68
C LEU A 186 5.46 1.25 17.06
N ARG A 187 6.57 0.56 16.79
CA ARG A 187 6.76 -0.85 17.18
C ARG A 187 6.78 -1.03 18.69
N ALA A 188 7.42 -0.11 19.41
CA ALA A 188 7.42 -0.15 20.88
C ALA A 188 6.01 0.06 21.44
N ALA A 189 5.22 0.98 20.88
CA ALA A 189 3.84 1.23 21.27
C ALA A 189 2.93 0.03 21.01
N LEU A 190 3.06 -0.64 19.86
CA LEU A 190 2.33 -1.89 19.57
C LEU A 190 2.71 -2.99 20.58
N LYS A 191 4.00 -3.14 20.88
CA LYS A 191 4.46 -4.09 21.87
C LYS A 191 3.89 -3.80 23.27
N GLU A 192 3.90 -2.54 23.68
CA GLU A 192 3.30 -2.12 24.96
C GLU A 192 1.79 -2.41 25.00
N ALA A 193 1.07 -2.12 23.91
CA ALA A 193 -0.34 -2.44 23.81
C ALA A 193 -0.61 -3.94 23.93
N ALA A 194 0.23 -4.77 23.31
CA ALA A 194 0.17 -6.22 23.41
C ALA A 194 0.49 -6.71 24.84
N ASP A 195 1.57 -6.24 25.44
CA ASP A 195 1.98 -6.60 26.82
C ASP A 195 0.90 -6.20 27.85
N ALA A 196 0.16 -5.11 27.59
CA ALA A 196 -0.97 -4.65 28.39
C ALA A 196 -2.29 -5.40 28.12
N GLY A 197 -2.29 -6.38 27.21
CA GLY A 197 -3.47 -7.17 26.84
C GLY A 197 -4.52 -6.39 26.05
N ARG A 198 -4.16 -5.24 25.45
CA ARG A 198 -5.04 -4.45 24.59
C ARG A 198 -5.13 -5.00 23.17
N VAL A 199 -4.15 -5.82 22.77
CA VAL A 199 -4.09 -6.49 21.47
C VAL A 199 -4.11 -7.99 21.69
N GLY A 200 -5.10 -8.67 21.10
CA GLY A 200 -5.27 -10.12 21.22
C GLY A 200 -4.63 -10.89 20.08
N PHE A 201 -3.99 -11.99 20.42
CA PHE A 201 -3.35 -12.89 19.45
C PHE A 201 -3.99 -14.28 19.55
N PRO A 202 -4.61 -14.80 18.49
CA PRO A 202 -5.05 -16.18 18.44
C PRO A 202 -3.84 -17.12 18.37
N ASP A 203 -4.02 -18.39 18.71
CA ASP A 203 -2.93 -19.38 18.74
C ASP A 203 -2.20 -19.49 17.38
N TRP A 204 -2.91 -19.26 16.28
CA TRP A 204 -2.37 -19.31 14.92
C TRP A 204 -1.72 -18.01 14.45
N PHE A 205 -1.72 -16.94 15.25
CA PHE A 205 -1.15 -15.63 14.86
C PHE A 205 0.31 -15.75 14.37
N TRP A 206 1.11 -16.56 15.06
CA TRP A 206 2.53 -16.74 14.75
C TRP A 206 2.81 -17.52 13.47
N GLU A 207 1.76 -18.06 12.84
CA GLU A 207 1.84 -18.75 11.56
C GLU A 207 1.47 -17.82 10.38
N ILE A 208 1.01 -16.59 10.65
CA ILE A 208 0.72 -15.60 9.61
C ILE A 208 2.04 -15.15 8.97
N THR A 209 2.09 -15.11 7.65
CA THR A 209 3.17 -14.44 6.95
C THR A 209 2.86 -12.96 6.84
N PHE A 210 3.74 -12.11 7.35
CA PHE A 210 3.64 -10.67 7.29
C PHE A 210 4.76 -10.06 6.44
N GLY A 211 4.40 -9.03 5.69
CA GLY A 211 5.34 -8.05 5.13
C GLY A 211 4.85 -6.65 5.48
N SER A 212 5.76 -5.72 5.72
CA SER A 212 5.36 -4.34 6.01
C SER A 212 6.30 -3.32 5.40
N VAL A 213 5.74 -2.13 5.13
CA VAL A 213 6.50 -0.97 4.68
C VAL A 213 6.10 0.26 5.47
N ASP A 214 7.08 1.11 5.72
CA ASP A 214 6.95 2.44 6.30
C ASP A 214 7.11 3.47 5.20
N ALA A 215 6.15 4.37 5.03
CA ALA A 215 6.06 5.26 3.88
C ALA A 215 5.65 6.68 4.29
N LEU A 216 6.53 7.65 4.00
CA LEU A 216 6.29 9.08 4.23
C LEU A 216 5.90 9.79 2.94
N ALA A 217 4.87 10.61 2.98
CA ALA A 217 4.44 11.37 1.81
C ALA A 217 5.57 12.25 1.27
N CYS A 218 5.86 12.09 -0.02
CA CYS A 218 6.84 12.89 -0.75
C CYS A 218 6.21 13.85 -1.78
N SER A 219 4.88 13.83 -1.89
CA SER A 219 4.10 14.78 -2.69
C SER A 219 2.77 15.09 -2.01
N PRO A 220 2.12 16.24 -2.32
CA PRO A 220 0.73 16.45 -1.93
C PRO A 220 -0.18 15.41 -2.59
N ALA A 221 -1.34 15.16 -1.98
CA ALA A 221 -2.41 14.41 -2.63
C ALA A 221 -2.91 15.19 -3.87
N ARG A 222 -3.31 14.47 -4.93
CA ARG A 222 -3.91 15.03 -6.13
C ARG A 222 -5.21 14.30 -6.44
N THR A 223 -6.20 15.05 -6.87
CA THR A 223 -7.53 14.54 -7.24
C THR A 223 -7.84 14.91 -8.69
N THR A 224 -8.80 14.23 -9.28
CA THR A 224 -9.36 14.54 -10.62
C THR A 224 -10.22 15.78 -10.59
#